data_f65d4ca4177f5fc95a4ef7cb47f26118
#
_entry.id   f65d4ca4177f5fc95a4ef7cb47f26118
#
_cell.length_a   1.000
_cell.length_b   1.000
_cell.length_c   1.000
_cell.angle_alpha   90.00
_cell.angle_beta   90.00
_cell.angle_gamma   90.00
#
_symmetry.space_group_name_H-M   'P 1'
#
loop_
_entity.id
_entity.type
_entity.pdbx_description
1 polymer ?
#
loop_
_entity_poly.entity_id
_entity_poly.type
_entity_poly.pdbx_seq_one_letter_code
_entity_poly.pdbx_strand_id
1 'polypeptide(L)'
;IGALFIVDEVQTGVGGTGKMWAFEHHGIEPDMLAFGKKMQICGFMSNDRVCENDDNVFNTSSRINSTFGGNLIDMVRGATILEVIEEEKLLDNATKVGNHLLAGLHEMQRKYDCITNVRGVGLFAAFNLPNRSLRDEFRSAALKDGVLALNSGFESIRLRPPVNLTIEEVDEVLGIFEGVTKKIESTQIT
;
A
#
# COMPACT_ATOMS: atom_id res chain seq x y z
N ILE A 1 27.70 -13.71 -3.44
CA ILE A 1 28.63 -12.59 -3.30
C ILE A 1 28.64 -11.99 -1.89
N GLY A 2 27.85 -12.55 -0.94
CA GLY A 2 27.82 -12.10 0.45
C GLY A 2 27.08 -10.77 0.72
N ALA A 3 26.42 -10.17 -0.27
CA ALA A 3 25.65 -8.95 -0.07
C ALA A 3 24.42 -9.22 0.81
N LEU A 4 24.06 -8.24 1.64
CA LEU A 4 22.81 -8.25 2.39
C LEU A 4 21.64 -7.89 1.48
N PHE A 5 20.51 -8.59 1.65
CA PHE A 5 19.27 -8.30 0.97
C PHE A 5 18.34 -7.53 1.92
N ILE A 6 18.06 -6.28 1.59
CA ILE A 6 17.25 -5.38 2.41
C ILE A 6 15.96 -5.07 1.65
N VAL A 7 14.80 -5.25 2.30
CA VAL A 7 13.50 -4.84 1.76
C VAL A 7 12.97 -3.60 2.48
N ASP A 8 12.50 -2.64 1.70
CA ASP A 8 11.81 -1.46 2.20
C ASP A 8 10.30 -1.72 2.21
N GLU A 9 9.78 -2.10 3.38
CA GLU A 9 8.36 -2.34 3.62
C GLU A 9 7.67 -1.15 4.32
N VAL A 10 8.30 0.00 4.33
CA VAL A 10 7.74 1.22 4.92
C VAL A 10 6.35 1.54 4.35
N GLN A 11 6.11 1.19 3.09
CA GLN A 11 4.83 1.41 2.43
C GLN A 11 3.97 0.17 2.30
N THR A 12 4.56 -0.95 1.96
CA THR A 12 3.89 -2.20 1.63
C THR A 12 3.57 -3.05 2.85
N GLY A 13 4.37 -2.97 3.89
CA GLY A 13 4.18 -3.70 5.14
C GLY A 13 2.92 -3.31 5.91
N VAL A 14 2.70 -4.00 7.00
CA VAL A 14 1.61 -3.79 7.96
C VAL A 14 0.23 -4.01 7.31
N GLY A 15 0.06 -5.17 6.68
CA GLY A 15 -1.23 -5.76 6.35
C GLY A 15 -1.87 -5.33 5.03
N GLY A 16 -1.46 -4.20 4.43
CA GLY A 16 -2.15 -3.64 3.27
C GLY A 16 -2.21 -4.53 2.02
N THR A 17 -1.30 -5.49 1.89
CA THR A 17 -1.27 -6.47 0.80
C THR A 17 -2.00 -7.78 1.11
N GLY A 18 -2.56 -7.92 2.33
CA GLY A 18 -3.15 -9.18 2.81
C GLY A 18 -2.14 -10.12 3.49
N LYS A 19 -0.89 -9.73 3.56
CA LYS A 19 0.16 -10.32 4.39
C LYS A 19 0.73 -9.26 5.31
N MET A 20 1.34 -9.65 6.45
CA MET A 20 1.99 -8.68 7.33
C MET A 20 3.05 -7.90 6.57
N TRP A 21 3.86 -8.59 5.77
CA TRP A 21 4.91 -8.04 4.92
C TRP A 21 4.71 -8.47 3.47
N ALA A 22 4.93 -7.56 2.52
CA ALA A 22 4.72 -7.86 1.11
C ALA A 22 5.70 -8.91 0.56
N PHE A 23 6.92 -9.00 1.10
CA PHE A 23 7.88 -10.00 0.67
C PHE A 23 7.39 -11.45 0.87
N GLU A 24 6.46 -11.68 1.79
CA GLU A 24 5.87 -13.00 2.04
C GLU A 24 5.11 -13.56 0.82
N HIS A 25 4.62 -12.69 -0.07
CA HIS A 25 3.99 -13.11 -1.33
C HIS A 25 4.96 -13.79 -2.29
N HIS A 26 6.25 -13.58 -2.11
CA HIS A 26 7.29 -14.05 -3.02
C HIS A 26 8.09 -15.23 -2.47
N GLY A 27 7.84 -15.64 -1.21
CA GLY A 27 8.58 -16.72 -0.56
C GLY A 27 10.07 -16.46 -0.41
N ILE A 28 10.46 -15.20 -0.28
CA ILE A 28 11.84 -14.75 -0.07
C ILE A 28 12.07 -14.40 1.40
N GLU A 29 13.30 -14.54 1.86
CA GLU A 29 13.71 -14.14 3.21
C GLU A 29 14.74 -13.01 3.12
N PRO A 30 14.38 -11.77 3.48
CA PRO A 30 15.32 -10.67 3.51
C PRO A 30 16.24 -10.76 4.73
N ASP A 31 17.46 -10.25 4.59
CA ASP A 31 18.37 -10.10 5.72
C ASP A 31 17.96 -8.95 6.65
N MET A 32 17.35 -7.92 6.07
CA MET A 32 16.82 -6.77 6.80
C MET A 32 15.51 -6.28 6.19
N LEU A 33 14.70 -5.69 7.03
CA LEU A 33 13.41 -5.12 6.67
C LEU A 33 13.26 -3.75 7.34
N ALA A 34 12.96 -2.71 6.54
CA ALA A 34 12.56 -1.41 7.06
C ALA A 34 11.04 -1.27 7.11
N PHE A 35 10.50 -0.72 8.20
CA PHE A 35 9.06 -0.50 8.37
C PHE A 35 8.74 0.90 8.90
N GLY A 36 7.49 1.32 8.73
CA GLY A 36 7.03 2.65 9.17
C GLY A 36 5.59 2.92 8.78
N LYS A 37 5.25 4.20 8.59
CA LYS A 37 3.92 4.69 8.16
C LYS A 37 2.76 4.09 8.95
N LYS A 38 2.10 3.04 8.43
CA LYS A 38 0.92 2.42 9.07
C LYS A 38 1.19 1.89 10.47
N MET A 39 2.42 1.47 10.74
CA MET A 39 2.84 1.06 12.07
C MET A 39 2.90 2.21 13.08
N GLN A 40 2.85 3.47 12.61
CA GLN A 40 2.98 4.70 13.41
C GLN A 40 4.32 4.85 14.15
N ILE A 41 5.17 3.84 14.09
CA ILE A 41 6.58 3.87 14.46
C ILE A 41 7.43 3.50 13.25
N CYS A 42 8.65 3.99 13.21
CA CYS A 42 9.61 3.63 12.17
C CYS A 42 10.73 2.80 12.80
N GLY A 43 11.19 1.82 12.06
CA GLY A 43 12.27 0.96 12.51
C GLY A 43 12.75 0.03 11.42
N PHE A 44 13.65 -0.85 11.81
CA PHE A 44 14.06 -1.96 10.97
C PHE A 44 14.24 -3.22 11.84
N MET A 45 14.14 -4.35 11.19
CA MET A 45 14.41 -5.67 11.76
C MET A 45 15.51 -6.33 10.95
N SER A 46 16.26 -7.23 11.56
CA SER A 46 17.27 -8.04 10.87
C SER A 46 17.22 -9.49 11.35
N ASN A 47 17.68 -10.39 10.47
CA ASN A 47 17.98 -11.76 10.86
C ASN A 47 19.41 -11.89 11.43
N ASP A 48 19.78 -13.10 11.84
CA ASP A 48 21.07 -13.37 12.49
C ASP A 48 22.28 -13.15 11.57
N ARG A 49 22.08 -13.18 10.23
CA ARG A 49 23.15 -12.95 9.27
C ARG A 49 23.83 -11.60 9.43
N VAL A 50 23.09 -10.58 9.86
CA VAL A 50 23.67 -9.26 10.15
C VAL A 50 24.63 -9.32 11.34
N CYS A 51 24.36 -10.23 12.29
CA CYS A 51 25.18 -10.44 13.49
C CYS A 51 26.46 -11.24 13.23
N GLU A 52 26.61 -11.90 12.06
CA GLU A 52 27.86 -12.57 11.65
C GLU A 52 29.03 -11.59 11.50
N ASN A 53 28.75 -10.31 11.33
CA ASN A 53 29.75 -9.25 11.33
C ASN A 53 29.84 -8.64 12.74
N ASP A 54 30.95 -8.82 13.42
CA ASP A 54 31.20 -8.27 14.77
C ASP A 54 31.08 -6.73 14.81
N ASP A 55 31.35 -6.06 13.69
CA ASP A 55 31.25 -4.59 13.55
C ASP A 55 29.85 -4.13 13.07
N ASN A 56 28.80 -4.79 13.51
CA ASN A 56 27.42 -4.42 13.17
C ASN A 56 26.87 -3.32 14.10
N VAL A 57 25.75 -2.71 13.66
CA VAL A 57 25.12 -1.58 14.36
C VAL A 57 24.52 -1.95 15.73
N PHE A 58 24.24 -3.22 15.99
CA PHE A 58 23.68 -3.67 17.27
C PHE A 58 24.77 -3.86 18.32
N ASN A 59 26.00 -4.20 17.92
CA ASN A 59 27.14 -4.43 18.83
C ASN A 59 27.86 -3.14 19.21
N THR A 60 27.76 -2.09 18.37
CA THR A 60 28.46 -0.83 18.60
C THR A 60 27.48 0.26 19.05
N SER A 61 27.65 0.73 20.28
CA SER A 61 26.81 1.79 20.86
C SER A 61 26.81 3.06 20.00
N SER A 62 25.67 3.75 19.95
CA SER A 62 25.47 5.05 19.32
C SER A 62 25.56 5.08 17.79
N ARG A 63 25.63 3.94 17.09
CA ARG A 63 25.56 3.87 15.63
C ARG A 63 24.15 4.07 15.09
N ILE A 64 23.13 3.69 15.87
CA ILE A 64 21.72 3.95 15.58
C ILE A 64 21.24 4.89 16.68
N ASN A 65 20.91 6.11 16.31
CA ASN A 65 20.44 7.11 17.28
C ASN A 65 19.37 8.01 16.67
N SER A 66 18.34 8.29 17.45
CA SER A 66 17.29 9.25 17.13
C SER A 66 16.78 9.84 18.45
N THR A 67 16.56 11.16 18.51
CA THR A 67 16.06 11.86 19.70
C THR A 67 14.75 11.25 20.24
N PHE A 68 13.86 10.81 19.34
CA PHE A 68 12.58 10.18 19.67
C PHE A 68 12.54 8.67 19.37
N GLY A 69 13.64 8.08 18.93
CA GLY A 69 13.72 6.63 18.69
C GLY A 69 13.51 5.84 19.97
N GLY A 70 12.66 4.82 19.92
CA GLY A 70 12.31 4.03 21.09
C GLY A 70 11.42 4.73 22.12
N ASN A 71 10.68 5.76 21.72
CA ASN A 71 9.70 6.43 22.56
C ASN A 71 8.64 5.43 23.06
N LEU A 72 8.42 5.40 24.38
CA LEU A 72 7.50 4.44 25.00
C LEU A 72 6.06 4.55 24.50
N ILE A 73 5.58 5.77 24.20
CA ILE A 73 4.23 5.98 23.66
C ILE A 73 4.11 5.36 22.28
N ASP A 74 5.14 5.51 21.45
CA ASP A 74 5.15 4.93 20.10
C ASP A 74 5.24 3.40 20.17
N MET A 75 5.97 2.84 21.14
CA MET A 75 6.03 1.39 21.35
C MET A 75 4.66 0.83 21.75
N VAL A 76 3.96 1.47 22.68
CA VAL A 76 2.60 1.09 23.08
C VAL A 76 1.63 1.18 21.87
N ARG A 77 1.71 2.28 21.11
CA ARG A 77 0.90 2.46 19.90
C ARG A 77 1.15 1.36 18.88
N GLY A 78 2.42 1.05 18.61
CA GLY A 78 2.79 -0.01 17.69
C GLY A 78 2.28 -1.39 18.13
N ALA A 79 2.42 -1.73 19.41
CA ALA A 79 1.89 -2.96 19.98
C ALA A 79 0.37 -3.04 19.80
N THR A 80 -0.37 -1.98 20.17
CA THR A 80 -1.83 -1.91 20.00
C THR A 80 -2.25 -2.06 18.53
N ILE A 81 -1.51 -1.47 17.59
CA ILE A 81 -1.80 -1.64 16.16
C ILE A 81 -1.68 -3.12 15.74
N LEU A 82 -0.65 -3.82 16.20
CA LEU A 82 -0.47 -5.24 15.90
C LEU A 82 -1.58 -6.10 16.53
N GLU A 83 -1.96 -5.82 17.77
CA GLU A 83 -3.07 -6.48 18.45
C GLU A 83 -4.38 -6.31 17.67
N VAL A 84 -4.72 -5.09 17.26
CA VAL A 84 -5.94 -4.81 16.47
C VAL A 84 -5.91 -5.54 15.12
N ILE A 85 -4.76 -5.56 14.43
CA ILE A 85 -4.64 -6.29 13.16
C ILE A 85 -4.96 -7.77 13.34
N GLU A 86 -4.48 -8.38 14.43
CA GLU A 86 -4.71 -9.79 14.73
C GLU A 86 -6.16 -10.06 15.18
N GLU A 87 -6.65 -9.31 16.16
CA GLU A 87 -7.98 -9.47 16.75
C GLU A 87 -9.11 -9.27 15.72
N GLU A 88 -8.97 -8.25 14.87
CA GLU A 88 -9.98 -7.94 13.84
C GLU A 88 -9.72 -8.68 12.52
N LYS A 89 -8.70 -9.55 12.44
CA LYS A 89 -8.33 -10.34 11.25
C LYS A 89 -8.15 -9.48 10.00
N LEU A 90 -7.48 -8.35 10.16
CA LEU A 90 -7.37 -7.34 9.11
C LEU A 90 -6.54 -7.80 7.89
N LEU A 91 -5.68 -8.81 8.03
CA LEU A 91 -4.98 -9.42 6.89
C LEU A 91 -5.96 -10.15 5.96
N ASP A 92 -6.89 -10.92 6.54
CA ASP A 92 -7.93 -11.63 5.79
C ASP A 92 -8.87 -10.62 5.13
N ASN A 93 -9.25 -9.56 5.86
CA ASN A 93 -10.05 -8.46 5.32
C ASN A 93 -9.36 -7.80 4.13
N ALA A 94 -8.10 -7.42 4.26
CA ALA A 94 -7.32 -6.79 3.17
C ALA A 94 -7.22 -7.69 1.94
N THR A 95 -7.13 -9.00 2.12
CA THR A 95 -7.15 -9.97 1.03
C THR A 95 -8.53 -10.02 0.36
N LYS A 96 -9.60 -10.20 1.14
CA LYS A 96 -10.97 -10.34 0.65
C LYS A 96 -11.44 -9.06 -0.07
N VAL A 97 -11.32 -7.93 0.61
CA VAL A 97 -11.78 -6.63 0.10
C VAL A 97 -10.89 -6.15 -1.05
N GLY A 98 -9.58 -6.41 -0.99
CA GLY A 98 -8.65 -6.11 -2.07
C GLY A 98 -8.95 -6.90 -3.36
N ASN A 99 -9.31 -8.17 -3.25
CA ASN A 99 -9.74 -8.97 -4.39
C ASN A 99 -11.04 -8.41 -5.01
N HIS A 100 -11.98 -7.97 -4.20
CA HIS A 100 -13.21 -7.33 -4.67
C HIS A 100 -12.92 -6.01 -5.42
N LEU A 101 -12.07 -5.17 -4.85
CA LEU A 101 -11.61 -3.93 -5.48
C LEU A 101 -10.94 -4.19 -6.83
N LEU A 102 -10.00 -5.14 -6.89
CA LEU A 102 -9.30 -5.47 -8.14
C LEU A 102 -10.24 -6.05 -9.19
N ALA A 103 -11.21 -6.89 -8.79
CA ALA A 103 -12.22 -7.41 -9.70
C ALA A 103 -13.04 -6.28 -10.33
N GLY A 104 -13.54 -5.32 -9.52
CA GLY A 104 -14.27 -4.16 -10.01
C GLY A 104 -13.44 -3.26 -10.94
N LEU A 105 -12.17 -3.02 -10.60
CA LEU A 105 -11.27 -2.26 -11.48
C LEU A 105 -11.01 -3.00 -12.81
N HIS A 106 -10.87 -4.31 -12.79
CA HIS A 106 -10.75 -5.11 -14.02
C HIS A 106 -12.04 -5.10 -14.87
N GLU A 107 -13.21 -5.02 -14.24
CA GLU A 107 -14.47 -4.81 -14.97
C GLU A 107 -14.49 -3.45 -15.66
N MET A 108 -14.07 -2.40 -14.95
CA MET A 108 -13.93 -1.08 -15.55
C MET A 108 -12.93 -1.09 -16.71
N GLN A 109 -11.79 -1.77 -16.59
CA GLN A 109 -10.80 -1.92 -17.67
C GLN A 109 -11.39 -2.61 -18.89
N ARG A 110 -12.29 -3.59 -18.72
CA ARG A 110 -12.98 -4.26 -19.85
C ARG A 110 -14.03 -3.38 -20.54
N LYS A 111 -14.61 -2.45 -19.79
CA LYS A 111 -15.74 -1.61 -20.22
C LYS A 111 -15.32 -0.28 -20.82
N TYR A 112 -14.17 0.25 -20.39
CA TYR A 112 -13.70 1.59 -20.74
C TYR A 112 -12.27 1.55 -21.27
N ASP A 113 -12.07 2.02 -22.50
CA ASP A 113 -10.77 2.01 -23.18
C ASP A 113 -9.74 2.91 -22.52
N CYS A 114 -10.20 3.95 -21.80
CA CYS A 114 -9.31 4.85 -21.06
C CYS A 114 -8.75 4.25 -19.76
N ILE A 115 -9.26 3.12 -19.27
CA ILE A 115 -8.75 2.42 -18.08
C ILE A 115 -7.88 1.26 -18.51
N THR A 116 -6.59 1.33 -18.22
CA THR A 116 -5.62 0.30 -18.63
C THR A 116 -4.72 -0.13 -17.48
N ASN A 117 -4.02 -1.25 -17.67
CA ASN A 117 -2.97 -1.73 -16.76
C ASN A 117 -3.41 -1.78 -15.29
N VAL A 118 -4.61 -2.32 -15.03
CA VAL A 118 -5.08 -2.61 -13.66
C VAL A 118 -4.18 -3.65 -13.05
N ARG A 119 -3.67 -3.37 -11.86
CA ARG A 119 -2.73 -4.21 -11.13
C ARG A 119 -2.81 -3.98 -9.63
N GLY A 120 -2.41 -4.96 -8.84
CA GLY A 120 -2.35 -4.80 -7.39
C GLY A 120 -2.27 -6.11 -6.64
N VAL A 121 -2.10 -5.99 -5.31
CA VAL A 121 -2.14 -7.10 -4.35
C VAL A 121 -2.84 -6.60 -3.08
N GLY A 122 -3.88 -7.30 -2.65
CA GLY A 122 -4.71 -6.85 -1.53
C GLY A 122 -5.30 -5.46 -1.83
N LEU A 123 -5.20 -4.57 -0.87
CA LEU A 123 -5.70 -3.19 -0.98
C LEU A 123 -4.74 -2.23 -1.71
N PHE A 124 -3.55 -2.71 -2.09
CA PHE A 124 -2.67 -1.95 -2.97
C PHE A 124 -3.08 -2.17 -4.42
N ALA A 125 -3.72 -1.19 -5.01
CA ALA A 125 -4.19 -1.25 -6.39
C ALA A 125 -3.76 -0.01 -7.19
N ALA A 126 -3.63 -0.18 -8.48
CA ALA A 126 -3.36 0.91 -9.41
C ALA A 126 -3.93 0.59 -10.79
N PHE A 127 -4.22 1.64 -11.54
CA PHE A 127 -4.59 1.58 -12.95
C PHE A 127 -4.05 2.82 -13.68
N ASN A 128 -3.97 2.75 -14.98
CA ASN A 128 -3.48 3.85 -15.81
C ASN A 128 -4.63 4.54 -16.55
N LEU A 129 -4.48 5.84 -16.78
CA LEU A 129 -5.21 6.65 -17.75
C LEU A 129 -4.30 6.86 -18.97
N PRO A 130 -4.85 7.27 -20.14
CA PRO A 130 -4.06 7.40 -21.37
C PRO A 130 -2.88 8.39 -21.30
N ASN A 131 -2.99 9.39 -20.44
CA ASN A 131 -1.95 10.40 -20.26
C ASN A 131 -2.10 11.14 -18.93
N ARG A 132 -1.09 11.96 -18.62
CA ARG A 132 -1.03 12.74 -17.38
C ARG A 132 -2.22 13.68 -17.18
N SER A 133 -2.68 14.34 -18.23
CA SER A 133 -3.80 15.30 -18.15
C SER A 133 -5.07 14.61 -17.71
N LEU A 134 -5.42 13.51 -18.35
CA LEU A 134 -6.62 12.73 -18.02
C LEU A 134 -6.52 12.08 -16.64
N ARG A 135 -5.32 11.64 -16.24
CA ARG A 135 -5.07 11.16 -14.87
C ARG A 135 -5.36 12.25 -13.84
N ASP A 136 -4.86 13.47 -14.06
CA ASP A 136 -5.05 14.59 -13.12
C ASP A 136 -6.51 15.05 -13.09
N GLU A 137 -7.20 15.03 -14.24
CA GLU A 137 -8.64 15.27 -14.37
C GLU A 137 -9.44 14.22 -13.60
N PHE A 138 -9.16 12.93 -13.83
CA PHE A 138 -9.79 11.82 -13.11
C PHE A 138 -9.66 11.98 -11.60
N ARG A 139 -8.44 12.21 -11.13
CA ARG A 139 -8.16 12.40 -9.69
C ARG A 139 -8.96 13.59 -9.12
N SER A 140 -9.00 14.70 -9.85
CA SER A 140 -9.70 15.91 -9.40
C SER A 140 -11.21 15.72 -9.36
N ALA A 141 -11.77 15.01 -10.34
CA ALA A 141 -13.18 14.67 -10.40
C ALA A 141 -13.55 13.66 -9.28
N ALA A 142 -12.75 12.61 -9.09
CA ALA A 142 -12.96 11.65 -8.00
C ALA A 142 -12.93 12.33 -6.62
N LEU A 143 -12.01 13.28 -6.40
CA LEU A 143 -11.94 14.04 -5.16
C LEU A 143 -13.19 14.90 -4.93
N LYS A 144 -13.76 15.52 -5.98
CA LYS A 144 -15.02 16.29 -5.87
C LYS A 144 -16.20 15.40 -5.50
N ASP A 145 -16.18 14.16 -5.98
CA ASP A 145 -17.21 13.17 -5.70
C ASP A 145 -16.94 12.36 -4.42
N GLY A 146 -15.91 12.75 -3.61
CA GLY A 146 -15.64 12.24 -2.26
C GLY A 146 -14.51 11.20 -2.16
N VAL A 147 -13.84 10.84 -3.26
CA VAL A 147 -12.76 9.84 -3.25
C VAL A 147 -11.38 10.47 -3.37
N LEU A 148 -10.57 10.36 -2.31
CA LEU A 148 -9.18 10.76 -2.32
C LEU A 148 -8.28 9.66 -2.90
N ALA A 149 -8.03 9.72 -4.20
CA ALA A 149 -7.03 8.89 -4.86
C ALA A 149 -5.73 9.67 -5.11
N LEU A 150 -4.62 8.96 -5.24
CA LEU A 150 -3.30 9.56 -5.46
C LEU A 150 -2.77 9.20 -6.85
N ASN A 151 -2.03 10.11 -7.44
CA ASN A 151 -1.27 9.84 -8.64
C ASN A 151 0.02 9.05 -8.34
N SER A 152 0.49 8.28 -9.32
CA SER A 152 1.78 7.60 -9.31
C SER A 152 2.39 7.62 -10.71
N GLY A 153 3.68 7.91 -10.81
CA GLY A 153 4.34 8.05 -12.10
C GLY A 153 3.68 9.08 -13.00
N PHE A 154 3.63 8.78 -14.31
CA PHE A 154 3.12 9.73 -15.29
C PHE A 154 1.60 9.65 -15.50
N GLU A 155 1.01 8.46 -15.44
CA GLU A 155 -0.36 8.18 -15.88
C GLU A 155 -1.18 7.33 -14.92
N SER A 156 -0.60 6.86 -13.81
CA SER A 156 -1.29 5.95 -12.89
C SER A 156 -2.05 6.69 -11.79
N ILE A 157 -3.22 6.16 -11.49
CA ILE A 157 -3.91 6.34 -10.21
C ILE A 157 -3.53 5.18 -9.30
N ARG A 158 -3.17 5.46 -8.05
CA ARG A 158 -2.89 4.44 -7.03
C ARG A 158 -3.86 4.55 -5.86
N LEU A 159 -4.22 3.39 -5.34
CA LEU A 159 -5.11 3.23 -4.20
C LEU A 159 -4.36 2.55 -3.06
N ARG A 160 -4.53 3.06 -1.86
CA ARG A 160 -3.98 2.54 -0.61
C ARG A 160 -4.92 2.88 0.53
N PRO A 161 -6.10 2.31 0.53
CA PRO A 161 -7.07 2.57 1.58
C PRO A 161 -6.60 1.96 2.92
N PRO A 162 -7.27 2.26 4.03
CA PRO A 162 -7.03 1.63 5.32
C PRO A 162 -7.35 0.13 5.26
N VAL A 163 -6.69 -0.66 6.12
CA VAL A 163 -6.80 -2.13 6.10
C VAL A 163 -8.16 -2.65 6.56
N ASN A 164 -8.96 -1.82 7.21
CA ASN A 164 -10.32 -2.10 7.65
C ASN A 164 -11.41 -1.63 6.67
N LEU A 165 -11.04 -1.27 5.42
CA LEU A 165 -12.00 -0.93 4.38
C LEU A 165 -13.04 -2.04 4.21
N THR A 166 -14.31 -1.67 3.95
CA THR A 166 -15.40 -2.62 3.74
C THR A 166 -15.70 -2.84 2.25
N ILE A 167 -16.47 -3.89 1.94
CA ILE A 167 -16.92 -4.15 0.56
C ILE A 167 -17.86 -3.05 0.09
N GLU A 168 -18.75 -2.56 0.96
CA GLU A 168 -19.71 -1.51 0.68
C GLU A 168 -19.00 -0.19 0.31
N GLU A 169 -17.93 0.15 1.02
CA GLU A 169 -17.10 1.31 0.70
C GLU A 169 -16.37 1.14 -0.64
N VAL A 170 -15.92 -0.07 -0.97
CA VAL A 170 -15.35 -0.37 -2.29
C VAL A 170 -16.37 -0.18 -3.40
N ASP A 171 -17.60 -0.66 -3.21
CA ASP A 171 -18.68 -0.53 -4.21
C ASP A 171 -19.03 0.95 -4.44
N GLU A 172 -19.04 1.77 -3.39
CA GLU A 172 -19.22 3.21 -3.50
C GLU A 172 -18.08 3.86 -4.31
N VAL A 173 -16.83 3.54 -4.00
CA VAL A 173 -15.65 4.05 -4.72
C VAL A 173 -15.68 3.64 -6.19
N LEU A 174 -16.00 2.40 -6.50
CA LEU A 174 -16.10 1.90 -7.88
C LEU A 174 -17.23 2.62 -8.65
N GLY A 175 -18.37 2.87 -8.00
CA GLY A 175 -19.47 3.65 -8.59
C GLY A 175 -19.06 5.08 -8.94
N ILE A 176 -18.33 5.75 -8.05
CA ILE A 176 -17.77 7.08 -8.27
C ILE A 176 -16.76 7.06 -9.44
N PHE A 177 -15.84 6.11 -9.44
CA PHE A 177 -14.84 5.97 -10.50
C PHE A 177 -15.50 5.70 -11.86
N GLU A 178 -16.53 4.87 -11.92
CA GLU A 178 -17.29 4.63 -13.14
C GLU A 178 -17.98 5.91 -13.63
N GLY A 179 -18.58 6.69 -12.75
CA GLY A 179 -19.19 7.98 -13.08
C GLY A 179 -18.19 8.98 -13.66
N VAL A 180 -16.99 9.07 -13.05
CA VAL A 180 -15.90 9.93 -13.53
C VAL A 180 -15.39 9.46 -14.90
N THR A 181 -15.20 8.15 -15.07
CA THR A 181 -14.72 7.56 -16.33
C THR A 181 -15.67 7.87 -17.49
N LYS A 182 -16.99 7.71 -17.29
CA LYS A 182 -18.01 8.05 -18.29
C LYS A 182 -17.95 9.52 -18.73
N LYS A 183 -17.73 10.45 -17.79
CA LYS A 183 -17.58 11.88 -18.09
C LYS A 183 -16.35 12.14 -18.96
N ILE A 184 -15.22 11.52 -18.63
CA ILE A 184 -13.96 11.68 -19.38
C ILE A 184 -14.11 11.15 -20.81
N GLU A 185 -14.66 9.96 -21.01
CA GLU A 185 -14.84 9.39 -22.35
C GLU A 185 -15.80 10.21 -23.20
N SER A 186 -16.90 10.72 -22.62
CA SER A 186 -17.83 11.57 -23.36
C SER A 186 -17.20 12.88 -23.84
N THR A 187 -16.22 13.41 -23.14
CA THR A 187 -15.51 14.64 -23.52
C THR A 187 -14.46 14.40 -24.62
N GLN A 188 -13.99 13.16 -24.80
CA GLN A 188 -13.00 12.82 -25.85
C GLN A 188 -13.64 12.53 -27.22
N ILE A 189 -14.95 12.30 -27.30
CA ILE A 189 -15.68 11.99 -28.53
C ILE A 189 -16.18 13.27 -29.22
N THR A 190 -16.01 14.42 -28.58
CA THR A 190 -16.40 15.73 -29.10
C THR A 190 -15.19 16.50 -29.63
#